data_ad63ed598e77e74f27d85f504081dd70
#
_entry.id   ad63ed598e77e74f27d85f504081dd70
#
_cell.length_a   1.000
_cell.length_b   1.000
_cell.length_c   1.000
_cell.angle_alpha   90.00
_cell.angle_beta   90.00
_cell.angle_gamma   90.00
#
_symmetry.space_group_name_H-M   'P 1'
#
loop_
_entity.id
_entity.type
_entity.pdbx_description
1 polymer ?
#
loop_
_entity_poly.entity_id
_entity_poly.type
_entity_poly.pdbx_seq_one_letter_code
_entity_poly.pdbx_strand_id
1 'polypeptide(L)'
;AGGLVGPEYVTRQKPDGYYIGFINLPAINAAILDPDRKAAFQIDSFTPIINQVLDPGVIYVKPDSPYKSIKDIIEDAKKRPGEVKAATTGIFSDDHLAILMLEEAAKVKFRIVHFDGDTPQLTSLLGGQIDVSFLNVGGITPRVKAGQVRPLVVLDRERTKFYPDVPTTVEAGYPSVLSSSTRGIVGPKGLPEPLVKKLQGVFKKAIDYPEHIDKMEKAGLGVKIMMGEEYGQYIKTLHENLKKLMAEALKAR
;
A
#
# COMPACT_ATOMS: atom_id res chain seq x y z
N ALA A 1 13.71 12.07 -3.85
CA ALA A 1 14.50 10.98 -3.21
C ALA A 1 13.65 9.71 -2.98
N GLY A 2 12.33 9.70 -3.29
CA GLY A 2 11.49 8.50 -3.35
C GLY A 2 11.46 7.61 -2.09
N GLY A 3 11.70 8.17 -0.91
CA GLY A 3 11.66 7.45 0.37
C GLY A 3 12.89 6.58 0.68
N LEU A 4 13.98 6.67 -0.07
CA LEU A 4 15.19 5.84 0.14
C LEU A 4 16.14 6.37 1.23
N VAL A 5 16.22 7.68 1.42
CA VAL A 5 17.21 8.33 2.31
C VAL A 5 17.13 7.83 3.75
N GLY A 6 15.93 7.74 4.31
CA GLY A 6 15.72 7.26 5.68
C GLY A 6 16.15 5.80 5.88
N PRO A 7 15.64 4.86 5.08
CA PRO A 7 16.06 3.46 5.11
C PRO A 7 17.57 3.28 4.92
N GLU A 8 18.20 3.94 3.95
CA GLU A 8 19.64 3.89 3.74
C GLU A 8 20.42 4.42 4.95
N TYR A 9 19.95 5.50 5.58
CA TYR A 9 20.57 6.01 6.78
C TYR A 9 20.53 4.97 7.92
N VAL A 10 19.37 4.35 8.15
CA VAL A 10 19.20 3.33 9.20
C VAL A 10 20.14 2.15 8.98
N THR A 11 20.27 1.64 7.76
CA THR A 11 21.10 0.46 7.48
C THR A 11 22.58 0.66 7.73
N ARG A 12 23.06 1.91 7.75
CA ARG A 12 24.45 2.27 7.99
C ARG A 12 24.78 2.49 9.48
N GLN A 13 23.78 2.45 10.35
CA GLN A 13 23.96 2.73 11.78
C GLN A 13 24.39 1.48 12.56
N LYS A 14 24.97 1.69 13.77
CA LYS A 14 25.29 0.61 14.68
C LYS A 14 24.01 -0.06 15.20
N PRO A 15 24.00 -1.40 15.34
CA PRO A 15 22.84 -2.13 15.87
C PRO A 15 22.80 -2.10 17.40
N ASP A 16 22.82 -0.93 18.00
CA ASP A 16 22.85 -0.69 19.45
C ASP A 16 21.51 -0.18 20.02
N GLY A 17 20.50 0.02 19.13
CA GLY A 17 19.15 0.43 19.49
C GLY A 17 18.92 1.93 19.58
N TYR A 18 19.95 2.76 19.39
CA TYR A 18 19.79 4.21 19.33
C TYR A 18 19.27 4.70 17.99
N TYR A 19 19.37 3.87 16.96
CA TYR A 19 18.84 4.17 15.62
C TYR A 19 17.78 3.15 15.23
N ILE A 20 16.59 3.65 15.01
CA ILE A 20 15.47 2.93 14.46
C ILE A 20 14.86 3.74 13.34
N GLY A 21 14.22 3.10 12.39
CA GLY A 21 13.59 3.76 11.26
C GLY A 21 12.20 3.25 11.00
N PHE A 22 11.45 4.09 10.34
CA PHE A 22 10.14 3.77 9.85
C PHE A 22 10.22 3.35 8.39
N ILE A 23 9.65 2.22 8.03
CA ILE A 23 9.56 1.77 6.64
C ILE A 23 8.12 1.56 6.22
N ASN A 24 7.89 1.79 4.93
CA ASN A 24 6.61 1.56 4.28
C ASN A 24 6.76 0.44 3.25
N LEU A 25 5.88 -0.56 3.29
CA LEU A 25 5.79 -1.58 2.27
C LEU A 25 4.52 -1.34 1.42
N PRO A 26 4.56 -1.63 0.14
CA PRO A 26 5.61 -2.30 -0.63
C PRO A 26 6.73 -1.36 -1.13
N ALA A 27 6.74 -0.07 -0.78
CA ALA A 27 7.68 0.91 -1.34
C ALA A 27 9.16 0.49 -1.21
N ILE A 28 9.54 -0.10 -0.06
CA ILE A 28 10.90 -0.63 0.16
C ILE A 28 11.19 -1.82 -0.76
N ASN A 29 10.25 -2.77 -0.88
CA ASN A 29 10.42 -3.92 -1.77
C ASN A 29 10.54 -3.48 -3.23
N ALA A 30 9.67 -2.56 -3.66
CA ALA A 30 9.70 -2.01 -5.01
C ALA A 30 11.00 -1.24 -5.30
N ALA A 31 11.53 -0.51 -4.31
CA ALA A 31 12.79 0.21 -4.47
C ALA A 31 13.98 -0.72 -4.66
N ILE A 32 14.00 -1.87 -4.00
CA ILE A 32 15.04 -2.90 -4.15
C ILE A 32 14.93 -3.59 -5.51
N LEU A 33 13.72 -3.84 -5.98
CA LEU A 33 13.44 -4.58 -7.21
C LEU A 33 13.57 -3.71 -8.48
N ASP A 34 13.47 -2.39 -8.35
CA ASP A 34 13.64 -1.44 -9.47
C ASP A 34 15.12 -1.02 -9.57
N PRO A 35 15.87 -1.50 -10.60
CA PRO A 35 17.28 -1.19 -10.73
C PRO A 35 17.58 0.31 -10.94
N ASP A 36 16.61 1.06 -11.49
CA ASP A 36 16.75 2.50 -11.72
C ASP A 36 16.78 3.29 -10.41
N ARG A 37 16.20 2.74 -9.34
CA ARG A 37 16.18 3.36 -8.01
C ARG A 37 17.52 3.25 -7.26
N LYS A 38 18.37 2.29 -7.64
CA LYS A 38 19.71 2.09 -7.06
C LYS A 38 19.71 2.04 -5.53
N ALA A 39 18.75 1.30 -4.93
CA ALA A 39 18.68 1.15 -3.48
C ALA A 39 19.98 0.54 -2.93
N ALA A 40 20.63 1.22 -1.99
CA ALA A 40 21.88 0.77 -1.38
C ALA A 40 21.64 -0.21 -0.20
N PHE A 41 20.51 -0.87 -0.16
CA PHE A 41 20.11 -1.84 0.86
C PHE A 41 19.29 -2.99 0.26
N GLN A 42 19.17 -4.06 1.02
CA GLN A 42 18.35 -5.22 0.70
C GLN A 42 17.32 -5.45 1.82
N ILE A 43 16.35 -6.35 1.62
CA ILE A 43 15.35 -6.65 2.65
C ILE A 43 15.98 -7.19 3.95
N ASP A 44 17.11 -7.88 3.85
CA ASP A 44 17.84 -8.42 5.00
C ASP A 44 18.82 -7.41 5.64
N SER A 45 18.86 -6.17 5.15
CA SER A 45 19.62 -5.07 5.76
C SER A 45 18.95 -4.51 7.01
N PHE A 46 17.75 -4.97 7.32
CA PHE A 46 16.97 -4.52 8.47
C PHE A 46 16.75 -5.62 9.48
N THR A 47 16.66 -5.24 10.76
CA THR A 47 16.08 -6.05 11.83
C THR A 47 14.64 -5.59 12.04
N PRO A 48 13.60 -6.40 11.69
CA PRO A 48 12.20 -6.05 11.91
C PRO A 48 11.88 -5.97 13.40
N ILE A 49 11.26 -4.87 13.83
CA ILE A 49 10.84 -4.68 15.22
C ILE A 49 9.34 -4.91 15.35
N ILE A 50 8.53 -4.08 14.72
CA ILE A 50 7.07 -4.16 14.82
C ILE A 50 6.42 -3.44 13.64
N ASN A 51 5.37 -4.04 13.07
CA ASN A 51 4.44 -3.32 12.21
C ASN A 51 3.27 -2.80 13.04
N GLN A 52 2.82 -1.59 12.73
CA GLN A 52 1.72 -0.90 13.41
C GLN A 52 0.43 -0.90 12.58
N VAL A 53 0.54 -0.66 11.29
CA VAL A 53 -0.59 -0.46 10.37
C VAL A 53 -0.48 -1.37 9.17
N LEU A 54 -1.62 -1.92 8.79
CA LEU A 54 -1.84 -2.46 7.47
C LEU A 54 -3.08 -1.74 6.91
N ASP A 55 -2.87 -0.93 5.89
CA ASP A 55 -3.87 -0.05 5.28
C ASP A 55 -4.23 -0.60 3.89
N PRO A 56 -5.37 -1.29 3.74
CA PRO A 56 -5.75 -1.90 2.47
C PRO A 56 -5.91 -0.89 1.36
N GLY A 57 -5.62 -1.33 0.14
CA GLY A 57 -5.94 -0.57 -1.06
C GLY A 57 -7.46 -0.50 -1.29
N VAL A 58 -7.89 0.52 -2.01
CA VAL A 58 -9.28 0.72 -2.39
C VAL A 58 -9.36 1.33 -3.78
N ILE A 59 -10.30 0.84 -4.59
CA ILE A 59 -10.66 1.46 -5.88
C ILE A 59 -11.86 2.35 -5.62
N TYR A 60 -11.77 3.60 -6.05
CA TYR A 60 -12.79 4.60 -5.85
C TYR A 60 -12.99 5.50 -7.06
N VAL A 61 -14.15 6.14 -7.11
CA VAL A 61 -14.57 7.02 -8.19
C VAL A 61 -15.21 8.29 -7.64
N LYS A 62 -15.44 9.29 -8.50
CA LYS A 62 -16.27 10.45 -8.13
C LYS A 62 -17.73 10.03 -7.89
N PRO A 63 -18.51 10.77 -7.10
CA PRO A 63 -19.87 10.36 -6.70
C PRO A 63 -20.82 10.09 -7.87
N ASP A 64 -20.75 10.89 -8.91
CA ASP A 64 -21.60 10.84 -10.11
C ASP A 64 -21.05 9.91 -11.22
N SER A 65 -19.97 9.17 -10.96
CA SER A 65 -19.40 8.21 -11.90
C SER A 65 -20.45 7.17 -12.35
N PRO A 66 -20.44 6.76 -13.63
CA PRO A 66 -21.29 5.69 -14.14
C PRO A 66 -20.94 4.32 -13.53
N TYR A 67 -19.68 4.11 -13.11
CA TYR A 67 -19.25 2.86 -12.50
C TYR A 67 -19.85 2.71 -11.11
N LYS A 68 -20.58 1.61 -10.87
CA LYS A 68 -21.22 1.28 -9.58
C LYS A 68 -20.50 0.13 -8.86
N SER A 69 -19.64 -0.58 -9.58
CA SER A 69 -18.87 -1.74 -9.10
C SER A 69 -17.56 -1.89 -9.85
N ILE A 70 -16.65 -2.73 -9.34
CA ILE A 70 -15.43 -3.12 -10.06
C ILE A 70 -15.76 -3.82 -11.39
N LYS A 71 -16.90 -4.52 -11.46
CA LYS A 71 -17.36 -5.21 -12.68
C LYS A 71 -17.58 -4.22 -13.81
N ASP A 72 -18.22 -3.08 -13.53
CA ASP A 72 -18.47 -2.05 -14.54
C ASP A 72 -17.18 -1.49 -15.14
N ILE A 73 -16.17 -1.26 -14.27
CA ILE A 73 -14.83 -0.80 -14.68
C ILE A 73 -14.18 -1.83 -15.61
N ILE A 74 -14.24 -3.11 -15.25
CA ILE A 74 -13.62 -4.20 -16.01
C ILE A 74 -14.33 -4.41 -17.35
N GLU A 75 -15.67 -4.36 -17.36
CA GLU A 75 -16.44 -4.48 -18.61
C GLU A 75 -16.13 -3.33 -19.57
N ASP A 76 -16.00 -2.11 -19.06
CA ASP A 76 -15.61 -0.96 -19.88
C ASP A 76 -14.17 -1.07 -20.39
N ALA A 77 -13.23 -1.47 -19.53
CA ALA A 77 -11.85 -1.69 -19.93
C ALA A 77 -11.67 -2.83 -20.95
N LYS A 78 -12.57 -3.84 -20.95
CA LYS A 78 -12.63 -4.86 -22.01
C LYS A 78 -13.13 -4.31 -23.34
N LYS A 79 -14.10 -3.40 -23.31
CA LYS A 79 -14.65 -2.75 -24.52
C LYS A 79 -13.69 -1.73 -25.11
N ARG A 80 -12.93 -1.05 -24.28
CA ARG A 80 -12.02 0.04 -24.65
C ARG A 80 -10.63 -0.17 -24.02
N PRO A 81 -9.84 -1.17 -24.48
CA PRO A 81 -8.53 -1.48 -23.91
C PRO A 81 -7.58 -0.27 -23.97
N GLY A 82 -6.99 0.09 -22.82
CA GLY A 82 -6.07 1.21 -22.72
C GLY A 82 -6.71 2.60 -22.75
N GLU A 83 -8.04 2.72 -22.67
CA GLU A 83 -8.72 4.02 -22.66
C GLU A 83 -9.20 4.41 -21.27
N VAL A 84 -9.66 3.45 -20.43
CA VAL A 84 -10.06 3.75 -19.03
C VAL A 84 -8.86 4.23 -18.25
N LYS A 85 -8.93 5.48 -17.78
CA LYS A 85 -7.83 6.15 -17.08
C LYS A 85 -7.84 5.78 -15.60
N ALA A 86 -6.84 5.04 -15.16
CA ALA A 86 -6.63 4.61 -13.78
C ALA A 86 -5.46 5.37 -13.14
N ALA A 87 -5.71 6.02 -12.00
CA ALA A 87 -4.72 6.88 -11.35
C ALA A 87 -4.02 6.21 -10.17
N THR A 88 -2.75 6.55 -9.99
CA THR A 88 -1.88 6.10 -8.89
C THR A 88 -1.08 7.26 -8.30
N THR A 89 -0.55 7.07 -7.10
CA THR A 89 0.35 8.02 -6.42
C THR A 89 1.81 7.93 -6.88
N GLY A 90 2.09 7.16 -7.93
CA GLY A 90 3.43 7.08 -8.52
C GLY A 90 3.78 5.70 -9.06
N ILE A 91 4.89 5.64 -9.79
CA ILE A 91 5.40 4.40 -10.39
C ILE A 91 5.85 3.43 -9.29
N PHE A 92 5.33 2.19 -9.35
CA PHE A 92 5.56 1.13 -8.35
C PHE A 92 5.15 1.50 -6.92
N SER A 93 4.22 2.46 -6.76
CA SER A 93 3.41 2.55 -5.55
C SER A 93 2.54 1.30 -5.39
N ASP A 94 2.02 1.07 -4.20
CA ASP A 94 1.05 -0.01 -3.95
C ASP A 94 -0.18 0.10 -4.85
N ASP A 95 -0.61 1.33 -5.19
CA ASP A 95 -1.69 1.61 -6.13
C ASP A 95 -1.35 1.13 -7.56
N HIS A 96 -0.14 1.46 -8.04
CA HIS A 96 0.32 1.02 -9.37
C HIS A 96 0.41 -0.50 -9.43
N LEU A 97 1.01 -1.12 -8.42
CA LEU A 97 1.10 -2.59 -8.33
C LEU A 97 -0.28 -3.23 -8.30
N ALA A 98 -1.26 -2.62 -7.60
CA ALA A 98 -2.64 -3.08 -7.59
C ALA A 98 -3.30 -3.02 -8.97
N ILE A 99 -3.06 -1.96 -9.75
CA ILE A 99 -3.56 -1.88 -11.14
C ILE A 99 -2.97 -3.00 -11.98
N LEU A 100 -1.66 -3.24 -11.89
CA LEU A 100 -0.99 -4.32 -12.65
C LEU A 100 -1.53 -5.71 -12.28
N MET A 101 -1.77 -5.96 -10.98
CA MET A 101 -2.43 -7.19 -10.52
C MET A 101 -3.84 -7.34 -11.09
N LEU A 102 -4.61 -6.24 -11.14
CA LEU A 102 -5.97 -6.26 -11.69
C LEU A 102 -5.96 -6.46 -13.20
N GLU A 103 -5.04 -5.83 -13.93
CA GLU A 103 -4.86 -6.06 -15.36
C GLU A 103 -4.56 -7.53 -15.69
N GLU A 104 -3.66 -8.15 -14.89
CA GLU A 104 -3.31 -9.56 -15.03
C GLU A 104 -4.51 -10.47 -14.72
N ALA A 105 -5.20 -10.23 -13.63
CA ALA A 105 -6.30 -11.07 -13.15
C ALA A 105 -7.55 -10.96 -14.05
N ALA A 106 -7.89 -9.76 -14.52
CA ALA A 106 -9.08 -9.49 -15.31
C ALA A 106 -8.86 -9.54 -16.83
N LYS A 107 -7.59 -9.67 -17.28
CA LYS A 107 -7.17 -9.64 -18.69
C LYS A 107 -7.64 -8.37 -19.40
N VAL A 108 -7.40 -7.22 -18.77
CA VAL A 108 -7.73 -5.89 -19.29
C VAL A 108 -6.48 -5.02 -19.35
N LYS A 109 -6.61 -3.82 -19.97
CA LYS A 109 -5.58 -2.79 -19.97
C LYS A 109 -6.19 -1.45 -19.63
N PHE A 110 -5.53 -0.75 -18.69
CA PHE A 110 -5.85 0.62 -18.29
C PHE A 110 -4.88 1.63 -18.90
N ARG A 111 -5.32 2.86 -19.05
CA ARG A 111 -4.42 3.99 -19.23
C ARG A 111 -3.97 4.47 -17.86
N ILE A 112 -2.79 4.03 -17.42
CA ILE A 112 -2.29 4.36 -16.10
C ILE A 112 -1.75 5.80 -16.08
N VAL A 113 -2.21 6.61 -15.11
CA VAL A 113 -1.79 8.00 -14.91
C VAL A 113 -1.16 8.12 -13.53
N HIS A 114 0.12 8.49 -13.50
CA HIS A 114 0.87 8.65 -12.25
C HIS A 114 0.83 10.11 -11.78
N PHE A 115 0.56 10.28 -10.48
CA PHE A 115 0.58 11.58 -9.81
C PHE A 115 1.67 11.60 -8.74
N ASP A 116 2.11 12.78 -8.35
CA ASP A 116 3.02 12.97 -7.22
C ASP A 116 2.20 13.13 -5.92
N GLY A 117 1.63 12.02 -5.48
CA GLY A 117 0.82 11.91 -4.27
C GLY A 117 -0.69 11.98 -4.49
N ASP A 118 -1.44 11.87 -3.39
CA ASP A 118 -2.89 11.70 -3.34
C ASP A 118 -3.69 12.98 -3.68
N THR A 119 -3.18 14.15 -3.30
CA THR A 119 -3.90 15.43 -3.53
C THR A 119 -4.10 15.75 -5.01
N PRO A 120 -3.07 15.76 -5.88
CA PRO A 120 -3.26 15.99 -7.31
C PRO A 120 -4.07 14.88 -7.99
N GLN A 121 -3.93 13.62 -7.54
CA GLN A 121 -4.72 12.48 -8.00
C GLN A 121 -6.21 12.71 -7.73
N LEU A 122 -6.58 13.09 -6.51
CA LEU A 122 -7.96 13.38 -6.12
C LEU A 122 -8.54 14.56 -6.93
N THR A 123 -7.77 15.65 -7.07
CA THR A 123 -8.20 16.81 -7.86
C THR A 123 -8.52 16.40 -9.29
N SER A 124 -7.68 15.57 -9.90
CA SER A 124 -7.85 15.09 -11.27
C SER A 124 -9.08 14.18 -11.41
N LEU A 125 -9.36 13.34 -10.39
CA LEU A 125 -10.57 12.50 -10.34
C LEU A 125 -11.83 13.36 -10.27
N LEU A 126 -11.88 14.31 -9.35
CA LEU A 126 -13.05 15.19 -9.16
C LEU A 126 -13.28 16.10 -10.37
N GLY A 127 -12.20 16.51 -11.04
CA GLY A 127 -12.23 17.24 -12.30
C GLY A 127 -12.62 16.41 -13.53
N GLY A 128 -12.83 15.10 -13.39
CA GLY A 128 -13.19 14.19 -14.48
C GLY A 128 -12.08 13.95 -15.50
N GLN A 129 -10.82 14.23 -15.16
CA GLN A 129 -9.67 13.99 -16.04
C GLN A 129 -9.22 12.52 -16.02
N ILE A 130 -9.56 11.79 -14.96
CA ILE A 130 -9.37 10.35 -14.78
C ILE A 130 -10.71 9.70 -14.41
N ASP A 131 -10.85 8.41 -14.72
CA ASP A 131 -12.11 7.67 -14.57
C ASP A 131 -12.19 6.94 -13.22
N VAL A 132 -11.09 6.34 -12.79
CA VAL A 132 -10.97 5.56 -11.55
C VAL A 132 -9.65 5.89 -10.84
N SER A 133 -9.66 5.74 -9.53
CA SER A 133 -8.49 6.05 -8.72
C SER A 133 -8.22 4.92 -7.73
N PHE A 134 -6.95 4.64 -7.50
CA PHE A 134 -6.46 3.67 -6.53
C PHE A 134 -5.72 4.40 -5.42
N LEU A 135 -6.01 4.06 -4.18
CA LEU A 135 -5.35 4.60 -2.99
C LEU A 135 -5.59 3.64 -1.81
N ASN A 136 -5.18 4.02 -0.61
CA ASN A 136 -5.48 3.26 0.59
C ASN A 136 -6.72 3.78 1.30
N VAL A 137 -7.38 2.91 2.09
CA VAL A 137 -8.58 3.21 2.88
C VAL A 137 -8.37 4.43 3.76
N GLY A 138 -7.26 4.53 4.49
CA GLY A 138 -6.94 5.68 5.32
C GLY A 138 -6.86 6.99 4.55
N GLY A 139 -6.31 6.96 3.34
CA GLY A 139 -6.15 8.15 2.50
C GLY A 139 -7.47 8.76 2.04
N ILE A 140 -8.50 7.92 1.80
CA ILE A 140 -9.80 8.41 1.30
C ILE A 140 -10.91 8.49 2.36
N THR A 141 -10.74 7.93 3.55
CA THR A 141 -11.79 7.89 4.58
C THR A 141 -12.40 9.27 4.88
N PRO A 142 -11.64 10.35 5.05
CA PRO A 142 -12.24 11.67 5.24
C PRO A 142 -13.08 12.14 4.04
N ARG A 143 -12.69 11.76 2.82
CA ARG A 143 -13.37 12.14 1.57
C ARG A 143 -14.67 11.33 1.37
N VAL A 144 -14.65 10.05 1.76
CA VAL A 144 -15.85 9.20 1.75
C VAL A 144 -16.88 9.74 2.75
N LYS A 145 -16.44 10.07 3.97
CA LYS A 145 -17.32 10.67 5.00
C LYS A 145 -17.92 12.00 4.55
N ALA A 146 -17.20 12.78 3.76
CA ALA A 146 -17.67 14.04 3.19
C ALA A 146 -18.50 13.87 1.90
N GLY A 147 -18.74 12.63 1.43
CA GLY A 147 -19.47 12.35 0.19
C GLY A 147 -18.75 12.79 -1.10
N GLN A 148 -17.45 13.09 -1.02
CA GLN A 148 -16.66 13.59 -2.15
C GLN A 148 -16.21 12.49 -3.10
N VAL A 149 -16.09 11.25 -2.62
CA VAL A 149 -15.73 10.08 -3.42
C VAL A 149 -16.59 8.87 -3.00
N ARG A 150 -16.69 7.89 -3.90
CA ARG A 150 -17.41 6.64 -3.66
C ARG A 150 -16.44 5.47 -3.82
N PRO A 151 -16.16 4.72 -2.73
CA PRO A 151 -15.40 3.47 -2.81
C PRO A 151 -16.24 2.39 -3.50
N LEU A 152 -15.59 1.56 -4.32
CA LEU A 152 -16.25 0.49 -5.07
C LEU A 152 -15.83 -0.91 -4.61
N VAL A 153 -14.56 -1.07 -4.24
CA VAL A 153 -14.00 -2.36 -3.79
C VAL A 153 -12.75 -2.13 -2.95
N VAL A 154 -12.60 -2.91 -1.89
CA VAL A 154 -11.40 -2.96 -1.03
C VAL A 154 -10.51 -4.10 -1.50
N LEU A 155 -9.20 -3.86 -1.63
CA LEU A 155 -8.24 -4.82 -2.15
C LEU A 155 -7.67 -5.70 -1.03
N ASP A 156 -8.57 -6.39 -0.33
CA ASP A 156 -8.24 -7.25 0.81
C ASP A 156 -9.09 -8.54 0.79
N ARG A 157 -8.80 -9.45 1.72
CA ARG A 157 -9.58 -10.67 1.98
C ARG A 157 -10.83 -10.39 2.79
N GLU A 158 -10.77 -9.39 3.65
CA GLU A 158 -11.82 -9.00 4.57
C GLU A 158 -12.28 -7.58 4.30
N ARG A 159 -13.58 -7.32 4.51
CA ARG A 159 -14.12 -5.96 4.42
C ARG A 159 -13.52 -5.08 5.50
N THR A 160 -13.26 -3.83 5.16
CA THR A 160 -12.82 -2.86 6.15
C THR A 160 -13.99 -2.40 7.04
N LYS A 161 -13.72 -2.22 8.34
CA LYS A 161 -14.70 -1.64 9.27
C LYS A 161 -15.12 -0.21 8.92
N PHE A 162 -14.31 0.50 8.12
CA PHE A 162 -14.61 1.87 7.70
C PHE A 162 -15.64 1.96 6.59
N TYR A 163 -15.80 0.88 5.80
CA TYR A 163 -16.77 0.76 4.70
C TYR A 163 -17.36 -0.66 4.69
N PRO A 164 -18.19 -1.03 5.69
CA PRO A 164 -18.66 -2.42 5.85
C PRO A 164 -19.52 -2.90 4.68
N ASP A 165 -20.13 -1.98 3.94
CA ASP A 165 -20.97 -2.29 2.77
C ASP A 165 -20.18 -2.42 1.46
N VAL A 166 -18.90 -2.03 1.45
CA VAL A 166 -18.03 -2.11 0.26
C VAL A 166 -17.43 -3.51 0.18
N PRO A 167 -17.65 -4.24 -0.93
CA PRO A 167 -17.12 -5.59 -1.11
C PRO A 167 -15.59 -5.59 -1.22
N THR A 168 -15.00 -6.77 -1.02
CA THR A 168 -13.58 -7.01 -1.27
C THR A 168 -13.33 -7.49 -2.70
N THR A 169 -12.07 -7.42 -3.15
CA THR A 169 -11.67 -8.03 -4.42
C THR A 169 -11.88 -9.53 -4.43
N VAL A 170 -11.75 -10.21 -3.29
CA VAL A 170 -12.02 -11.66 -3.16
C VAL A 170 -13.51 -11.93 -3.40
N GLU A 171 -14.41 -11.18 -2.76
CA GLU A 171 -15.86 -11.28 -2.96
C GLU A 171 -16.27 -10.95 -4.41
N ALA A 172 -15.53 -10.05 -5.05
CA ALA A 172 -15.74 -9.67 -6.45
C ALA A 172 -15.16 -10.66 -7.48
N GLY A 173 -14.52 -11.76 -7.03
CA GLY A 173 -13.96 -12.80 -7.92
C GLY A 173 -12.50 -12.58 -8.34
N TYR A 174 -11.77 -11.67 -7.69
CA TYR A 174 -10.36 -11.38 -7.96
C TYR A 174 -9.47 -11.63 -6.73
N PRO A 175 -9.35 -12.88 -6.24
CA PRO A 175 -8.67 -13.20 -4.97
C PRO A 175 -7.15 -12.97 -5.00
N SER A 176 -6.55 -12.83 -6.18
CA SER A 176 -5.13 -12.50 -6.35
C SER A 176 -4.84 -11.00 -6.29
N VAL A 177 -5.86 -10.14 -6.36
CA VAL A 177 -5.70 -8.68 -6.34
C VAL A 177 -5.79 -8.19 -4.90
N LEU A 178 -4.69 -8.30 -4.18
CA LEU A 178 -4.55 -7.87 -2.79
C LEU A 178 -3.46 -6.81 -2.72
N SER A 179 -3.79 -5.65 -2.17
CA SER A 179 -2.85 -4.54 -2.01
C SER A 179 -3.04 -3.86 -0.67
N SER A 180 -1.93 -3.51 -0.04
CA SER A 180 -1.94 -2.76 1.21
C SER A 180 -0.65 -1.97 1.37
N SER A 181 -0.74 -0.87 2.11
CA SER A 181 0.41 -0.13 2.59
C SER A 181 0.62 -0.43 4.07
N THR A 182 1.88 -0.68 4.48
CA THR A 182 2.19 -0.91 5.89
C THR A 182 2.95 0.27 6.49
N ARG A 183 2.93 0.33 7.83
CA ARG A 183 3.75 1.26 8.59
C ARG A 183 4.45 0.49 9.69
N GLY A 184 5.74 0.23 9.50
CA GLY A 184 6.51 -0.61 10.41
C GLY A 184 7.83 -0.01 10.83
N ILE A 185 8.30 -0.43 12.00
CA ILE A 185 9.54 0.02 12.63
C ILE A 185 10.59 -1.07 12.48
N VAL A 186 11.77 -0.65 12.04
CA VAL A 186 12.93 -1.52 11.85
C VAL A 186 14.17 -0.88 12.49
N GLY A 187 15.16 -1.69 12.78
CA GLY A 187 16.52 -1.22 13.10
C GLY A 187 17.53 -1.70 12.07
N PRO A 188 18.81 -1.30 12.22
CA PRO A 188 19.90 -1.85 11.42
C PRO A 188 20.01 -3.37 11.62
N LYS A 189 20.55 -4.07 10.63
CA LYS A 189 20.79 -5.51 10.72
C LYS A 189 21.65 -5.87 11.94
N GLY A 190 21.23 -6.92 12.66
CA GLY A 190 21.99 -7.47 13.77
C GLY A 190 21.70 -6.84 15.14
N LEU A 191 20.55 -6.16 15.31
CA LEU A 191 20.10 -5.78 16.66
C LEU A 191 20.04 -7.02 17.57
N PRO A 192 20.62 -6.96 18.80
CA PRO A 192 20.54 -8.05 19.74
C PRO A 192 19.09 -8.42 20.10
N GLU A 193 18.77 -9.69 20.15
CA GLU A 193 17.41 -10.19 20.41
C GLU A 193 16.78 -9.62 21.69
N PRO A 194 17.50 -9.53 22.83
CA PRO A 194 16.94 -8.91 24.05
C PRO A 194 16.53 -7.46 23.84
N LEU A 195 17.28 -6.72 23.02
CA LEU A 195 16.98 -5.33 22.70
C LEU A 195 15.76 -5.22 21.79
N VAL A 196 15.66 -6.09 20.78
CA VAL A 196 14.48 -6.19 19.91
C VAL A 196 13.21 -6.46 20.73
N LYS A 197 13.25 -7.45 21.65
CA LYS A 197 12.11 -7.76 22.55
C LYS A 197 11.73 -6.58 23.43
N LYS A 198 12.72 -5.85 23.97
CA LYS A 198 12.47 -4.64 24.75
C LYS A 198 11.76 -3.56 23.92
N LEU A 199 12.27 -3.28 22.72
CA LEU A 199 11.68 -2.30 21.80
C LEU A 199 10.25 -2.70 21.39
N GLN A 200 10.02 -3.96 21.06
CA GLN A 200 8.69 -4.48 20.77
C GLN A 200 7.70 -4.22 21.92
N GLY A 201 8.11 -4.50 23.16
CA GLY A 201 7.28 -4.27 24.34
C GLY A 201 6.94 -2.79 24.55
N VAL A 202 7.88 -1.88 24.30
CA VAL A 202 7.67 -0.44 24.40
C VAL A 202 6.72 0.03 23.30
N PHE A 203 6.97 -0.33 22.04
CA PHE A 203 6.13 0.08 20.91
C PHE A 203 4.73 -0.51 21.00
N LYS A 204 4.61 -1.81 21.40
CA LYS A 204 3.29 -2.40 21.57
C LYS A 204 2.46 -1.64 22.59
N LYS A 205 3.03 -1.26 23.74
CA LYS A 205 2.32 -0.43 24.75
C LYS A 205 1.88 0.91 24.17
N ALA A 206 2.72 1.56 23.37
CA ALA A 206 2.39 2.83 22.71
C ALA A 206 1.29 2.68 21.66
N ILE A 207 1.33 1.59 20.89
CA ILE A 207 0.32 1.28 19.84
C ILE A 207 -1.03 0.94 20.49
N ASP A 208 -1.02 0.18 21.59
CA ASP A 208 -2.23 -0.22 22.32
C ASP A 208 -2.82 0.94 23.16
N TYR A 209 -2.14 2.08 23.23
CA TYR A 209 -2.63 3.19 24.02
C TYR A 209 -3.96 3.73 23.47
N PRO A 210 -5.02 3.88 24.29
CA PRO A 210 -6.36 4.22 23.81
C PRO A 210 -6.44 5.48 22.93
N GLU A 211 -5.69 6.53 23.31
CA GLU A 211 -5.66 7.76 22.51
C GLU A 211 -5.01 7.55 21.14
N HIS A 212 -4.00 6.67 21.06
CA HIS A 212 -3.40 6.31 19.78
C HIS A 212 -4.40 5.56 18.89
N ILE A 213 -5.10 4.56 19.43
CA ILE A 213 -6.11 3.79 18.71
C ILE A 213 -7.22 4.71 18.19
N ASP A 214 -7.74 5.62 19.04
CA ASP A 214 -8.76 6.60 18.65
C ASP A 214 -8.29 7.50 17.49
N LYS A 215 -7.05 8.00 17.56
CA LYS A 215 -6.47 8.81 16.49
C LYS A 215 -6.34 8.02 15.17
N MET A 216 -5.91 6.75 15.25
CA MET A 216 -5.79 5.88 14.06
C MET A 216 -7.16 5.62 13.44
N GLU A 217 -8.17 5.31 14.24
CA GLU A 217 -9.53 5.07 13.76
C GLU A 217 -10.16 6.33 13.12
N LYS A 218 -9.98 7.50 13.73
CA LYS A 218 -10.41 8.78 13.14
C LYS A 218 -9.75 9.06 11.80
N ALA A 219 -8.48 8.64 11.66
CA ALA A 219 -7.74 8.75 10.40
C ALA A 219 -8.10 7.66 9.36
N GLY A 220 -8.98 6.70 9.69
CA GLY A 220 -9.32 5.60 8.79
C GLY A 220 -8.24 4.53 8.68
N LEU A 221 -7.30 4.49 9.62
CA LEU A 221 -6.17 3.57 9.61
C LEU A 221 -6.42 2.36 10.52
N GLY A 222 -6.37 1.17 9.94
CA GLY A 222 -6.46 -0.10 10.68
C GLY A 222 -5.14 -0.42 11.39
N VAL A 223 -5.20 -0.56 12.73
CA VAL A 223 -4.05 -1.08 13.49
C VAL A 223 -3.92 -2.59 13.25
N LYS A 224 -2.77 -3.02 12.74
CA LYS A 224 -2.41 -4.42 12.54
C LYS A 224 -0.99 -4.67 13.03
N ILE A 225 -0.89 -5.21 14.24
CA ILE A 225 0.40 -5.50 14.85
C ILE A 225 0.93 -6.82 14.27
N MET A 226 2.15 -6.77 13.73
CA MET A 226 2.99 -7.92 13.43
C MET A 226 4.33 -7.70 14.11
N MET A 227 4.80 -8.67 14.90
CA MET A 227 6.04 -8.50 15.67
C MET A 227 7.20 -9.26 15.05
N GLY A 228 8.39 -8.69 15.12
CA GLY A 228 9.68 -9.34 14.86
C GLY A 228 9.68 -10.30 13.68
N GLU A 229 9.65 -11.59 13.98
CA GLU A 229 9.71 -12.64 12.97
C GLU A 229 8.49 -12.63 12.03
N GLU A 230 7.29 -12.44 12.56
CA GLU A 230 6.07 -12.34 11.74
C GLU A 230 6.18 -11.19 10.75
N TYR A 231 6.64 -10.01 11.21
CA TYR A 231 6.85 -8.86 10.33
C TYR A 231 7.97 -9.11 9.32
N GLY A 232 9.07 -9.74 9.75
CA GLY A 232 10.16 -10.14 8.86
C GLY A 232 9.71 -11.12 7.77
N GLN A 233 8.87 -12.09 8.12
CA GLN A 233 8.30 -13.02 7.15
C GLN A 233 7.35 -12.31 6.18
N TYR A 234 6.54 -11.37 6.66
CA TYR A 234 5.68 -10.55 5.81
C TYR A 234 6.51 -9.76 4.78
N ILE A 235 7.60 -9.10 5.18
CA ILE A 235 8.50 -8.37 4.28
C ILE A 235 9.05 -9.27 3.18
N LYS A 236 9.52 -10.48 3.54
CA LYS A 236 10.09 -11.47 2.62
C LYS A 236 9.05 -12.00 1.64
N THR A 237 7.90 -12.42 2.15
CA THR A 237 6.82 -12.96 1.32
C THR A 237 6.33 -11.92 0.30
N LEU A 238 6.15 -10.68 0.74
CA LEU A 238 5.77 -9.60 -0.15
C LEU A 238 6.83 -9.35 -1.23
N HIS A 239 8.12 -9.38 -0.85
CA HIS A 239 9.22 -9.20 -1.80
C HIS A 239 9.20 -10.28 -2.89
N GLU A 240 9.06 -11.55 -2.52
CA GLU A 240 8.99 -12.66 -3.49
C GLU A 240 7.77 -12.53 -4.41
N ASN A 241 6.60 -12.18 -3.87
CA ASN A 241 5.38 -11.99 -4.66
C ASN A 241 5.52 -10.86 -5.69
N LEU A 242 6.25 -9.79 -5.35
CA LEU A 242 6.45 -8.64 -6.24
C LEU A 242 7.49 -8.89 -7.33
N LYS A 243 8.44 -9.81 -7.14
CA LYS A 243 9.51 -10.06 -8.11
C LYS A 243 9.00 -10.31 -9.53
N LYS A 244 8.03 -11.23 -9.67
CA LYS A 244 7.49 -11.59 -11.00
C LYS A 244 6.73 -10.41 -11.61
N LEU A 245 5.82 -9.81 -10.85
CA LEU A 245 4.99 -8.69 -11.31
C LEU A 245 5.85 -7.51 -11.78
N MET A 246 6.85 -7.15 -10.99
CA MET A 246 7.75 -6.03 -11.33
C MET A 246 8.69 -6.37 -12.48
N ALA A 247 9.17 -7.62 -12.59
CA ALA A 247 10.01 -8.02 -13.71
C ALA A 247 9.27 -7.91 -15.06
N GLU A 248 7.99 -8.23 -15.09
CA GLU A 248 7.15 -8.06 -16.29
C GLU A 248 6.90 -6.57 -16.59
N ALA A 249 6.57 -5.79 -15.56
CA ALA A 249 6.32 -4.36 -15.71
C ALA A 249 7.57 -3.57 -16.14
N LEU A 250 8.76 -3.95 -15.67
CA LEU A 250 10.04 -3.33 -16.06
C LEU A 250 10.41 -3.63 -17.52
N LYS A 251 10.04 -4.80 -18.06
CA LYS A 251 10.25 -5.12 -19.48
C LYS A 251 9.33 -4.32 -20.42
N ALA A 252 8.20 -3.83 -19.91
CA ALA A 252 7.22 -3.07 -20.67
C ALA A 252 7.49 -1.56 -20.67
N ARG A 253 8.51 -1.10 -19.94
CA ARG A 253 9.02 0.28 -19.95
C ARG A 253 9.89 0.52 -21.19
#